data_8fc05182732f3b761551e8bfeab60967
#
_entry.id   8fc05182732f3b761551e8bfeab60967
#
_cell.length_a   1.000
_cell.length_b   1.000
_cell.length_c   1.000
_cell.angle_alpha   90.00
_cell.angle_beta   90.00
_cell.angle_gamma   90.00
#
_symmetry.space_group_name_H-M   'P 1'
#
loop_
_entity.id
_entity.type
_entity.pdbx_description
1 polymer ?
#
loop_
_entity_poly.entity_id
_entity_poly.type
_entity_poly.pdbx_seq_one_letter_code
_entity_poly.pdbx_strand_id
1 'polypeptide(L)'
;MPKNQTLDEFYSTFREEVLCSSDTETSGWTTEDFLTNVMMEYLEEAGEVTNPVICPFRGYGLQMNAYAISEDCESVDIFVSIYSDSDRPRSVSQADIDAAIKRAIQLYHKAINDLYTAFQKDNDTYEFAITLHQNKDNIKHVRICALTNGLVKPIALKNITIGDAEISFSLWDVDRLYRCVTSGKMRETIEIDFEKSFKPPFPASKTIPAKSIAFIWLSSTAIC
;
A
#
# COMPACT_ATOMS: atom_id res chain seq x y z
N MET A 1 19.78 -2.31 7.90
CA MET A 1 20.05 -0.87 8.07
C MET A 1 20.63 -0.58 9.44
N PRO A 2 21.49 0.46 9.62
CA PRO A 2 22.07 0.79 10.92
C PRO A 2 20.96 1.22 11.90
N LYS A 3 21.09 0.79 13.16
CA LYS A 3 20.11 0.97 14.24
C LYS A 3 19.84 2.44 14.66
N ASN A 4 20.48 3.45 14.05
CA ASN A 4 20.38 4.86 14.44
C ASN A 4 20.35 5.80 13.21
N GLN A 5 19.72 5.38 12.11
CA GLN A 5 19.54 6.26 10.94
C GLN A 5 18.53 7.37 11.27
N THR A 6 18.86 8.62 11.00
CA THR A 6 17.93 9.76 11.14
C THR A 6 16.97 9.83 9.94
N LEU A 7 15.87 10.59 10.07
CA LEU A 7 14.95 10.83 8.96
C LEU A 7 15.66 11.46 7.76
N ASP A 8 16.59 12.41 7.97
CA ASP A 8 17.31 13.06 6.88
C ASP A 8 18.24 12.08 6.14
N GLU A 9 18.92 11.20 6.86
CA GLU A 9 19.75 10.14 6.26
C GLU A 9 18.89 9.12 5.50
N PHE A 10 17.75 8.73 6.07
CA PHE A 10 16.80 7.87 5.38
C PHE A 10 16.28 8.52 4.09
N TYR A 11 15.88 9.79 4.17
CA TYR A 11 15.40 10.52 3.00
C TYR A 11 16.44 10.61 1.88
N SER A 12 17.70 10.87 2.22
CA SER A 12 18.77 10.93 1.23
C SER A 12 18.92 9.59 0.49
N THR A 13 18.96 8.47 1.24
CA THR A 13 19.05 7.13 0.64
C THR A 13 17.82 6.81 -0.20
N PHE A 14 16.64 7.08 0.33
CA PHE A 14 15.36 6.85 -0.37
C PHE A 14 15.27 7.67 -1.67
N ARG A 15 15.70 8.95 -1.63
CA ARG A 15 15.73 9.80 -2.83
C ARG A 15 16.71 9.26 -3.87
N GLU A 16 17.88 8.79 -3.45
CA GLU A 16 18.87 8.18 -4.35
C GLU A 16 18.29 6.91 -5.00
N GLU A 17 17.58 6.06 -4.24
CA GLU A 17 16.91 4.87 -4.78
C GLU A 17 15.90 5.24 -5.86
N VAL A 18 15.05 6.26 -5.63
CA VAL A 18 14.08 6.75 -6.61
C VAL A 18 14.77 7.29 -7.87
N LEU A 19 15.85 8.07 -7.72
CA LEU A 19 16.57 8.63 -8.86
C LEU A 19 17.36 7.58 -9.64
N CYS A 20 18.03 6.64 -8.96
CA CYS A 20 18.74 5.54 -9.63
C CYS A 20 17.77 4.63 -10.40
N SER A 21 16.58 4.41 -9.86
CA SER A 21 15.53 3.66 -10.58
C SER A 21 15.10 4.40 -11.84
N SER A 22 15.11 5.74 -11.84
CA SER A 22 14.73 6.54 -13.01
C SER A 22 15.78 6.52 -14.14
N ASP A 23 17.02 6.16 -13.85
CA ASP A 23 18.08 6.02 -14.85
C ASP A 23 17.98 4.68 -15.61
N THR A 24 17.15 3.75 -15.16
CA THR A 24 16.86 2.51 -15.89
C THR A 24 15.85 2.79 -17.00
N GLU A 25 16.05 2.20 -18.20
CA GLU A 25 15.27 2.45 -19.42
C GLU A 25 13.81 1.94 -19.34
N THR A 26 13.05 2.30 -18.31
CA THR A 26 11.60 2.09 -18.32
C THR A 26 10.96 3.21 -19.11
N SER A 27 10.84 2.99 -20.42
CA SER A 27 10.29 3.95 -21.37
C SER A 27 8.88 4.41 -20.96
N GLY A 28 8.76 5.70 -20.64
CA GLY A 28 7.47 6.35 -20.37
C GLY A 28 7.12 6.55 -18.90
N TRP A 29 7.92 6.06 -17.95
CA TRP A 29 7.71 6.33 -16.53
C TRP A 29 8.19 7.73 -16.14
N THR A 30 7.45 8.37 -15.25
CA THR A 30 7.83 9.63 -14.61
C THR A 30 8.53 9.37 -13.28
N THR A 31 9.18 10.39 -12.70
CA THR A 31 9.77 10.28 -11.34
C THR A 31 8.73 9.92 -10.27
N GLU A 32 7.46 10.32 -10.46
CA GLU A 32 6.36 9.90 -9.57
C GLU A 32 6.09 8.38 -9.66
N ASP A 33 6.27 7.78 -10.83
CA ASP A 33 6.06 6.34 -11.01
C ASP A 33 7.21 5.55 -10.36
N PHE A 34 8.44 6.04 -10.48
CA PHE A 34 9.58 5.46 -9.75
C PHE A 34 9.46 5.62 -8.24
N LEU A 35 9.00 6.79 -7.77
CA LEU A 35 8.65 6.98 -6.36
C LEU A 35 7.63 5.93 -5.91
N THR A 36 6.60 5.71 -6.72
CA THR A 36 5.56 4.70 -6.41
C THR A 36 6.17 3.32 -6.30
N ASN A 37 7.01 2.92 -7.25
CA ASN A 37 7.65 1.60 -7.26
C ASN A 37 8.48 1.38 -5.98
N VAL A 38 9.36 2.32 -5.66
CA VAL A 38 10.20 2.21 -4.46
C VAL A 38 9.36 2.18 -3.19
N MET A 39 8.32 3.03 -3.08
CA MET A 39 7.41 3.00 -1.93
C MET A 39 6.64 1.70 -1.82
N MET A 40 6.20 1.11 -2.93
CA MET A 40 5.49 -0.19 -2.91
C MET A 40 6.40 -1.31 -2.40
N GLU A 41 7.67 -1.35 -2.81
CA GLU A 41 8.64 -2.33 -2.29
C GLU A 41 8.76 -2.25 -0.75
N TYR A 42 8.90 -1.03 -0.20
CA TYR A 42 8.94 -0.84 1.25
C TYR A 42 7.63 -1.22 1.95
N LEU A 43 6.48 -0.89 1.38
CA LEU A 43 5.17 -1.18 1.99
C LEU A 43 4.82 -2.67 1.90
N GLU A 44 5.22 -3.35 0.84
CA GLU A 44 5.06 -4.79 0.69
C GLU A 44 5.97 -5.55 1.67
N GLU A 45 7.26 -5.16 1.78
CA GLU A 45 8.18 -5.72 2.78
C GLU A 45 7.68 -5.51 4.21
N ALA A 46 7.02 -4.38 4.47
CA ALA A 46 6.41 -4.09 5.77
C ALA A 46 5.07 -4.82 6.01
N GLY A 47 4.50 -5.46 4.99
CA GLY A 47 3.20 -6.13 5.05
C GLY A 47 1.99 -5.18 5.09
N GLU A 48 2.16 -3.93 4.67
CA GLU A 48 1.09 -2.92 4.61
C GLU A 48 0.26 -3.01 3.32
N VAL A 49 0.85 -3.61 2.28
CA VAL A 49 0.24 -3.85 0.98
C VAL A 49 0.57 -5.27 0.53
N THR A 50 -0.30 -5.91 -0.20
CA THR A 50 -0.11 -7.25 -0.73
C THR A 50 -0.29 -7.25 -2.25
N ASN A 51 0.70 -7.78 -2.98
CA ASN A 51 0.71 -7.90 -4.43
C ASN A 51 0.32 -6.59 -5.17
N PRO A 52 1.00 -5.46 -4.92
CA PRO A 52 0.73 -4.23 -5.63
C PRO A 52 1.15 -4.35 -7.11
N VAL A 53 0.37 -3.77 -7.99
CA VAL A 53 0.66 -3.68 -9.42
C VAL A 53 0.95 -2.22 -9.77
N ILE A 54 2.17 -1.95 -10.26
CA ILE A 54 2.52 -0.62 -10.75
C ILE A 54 1.84 -0.41 -12.10
N CYS A 55 0.93 0.53 -12.16
CA CYS A 55 0.10 0.82 -13.34
C CYS A 55 -0.12 2.32 -13.48
N PRO A 56 0.90 3.06 -13.98
CA PRO A 56 0.79 4.50 -14.11
C PRO A 56 -0.27 4.90 -15.13
N PHE A 57 -1.24 5.65 -14.69
CA PHE A 57 -2.23 6.26 -15.56
C PHE A 57 -2.51 7.71 -15.14
N ARG A 58 -2.38 8.63 -16.09
CA ARG A 58 -2.74 10.04 -15.91
C ARG A 58 -3.38 10.57 -17.16
N GLY A 59 -4.63 10.94 -17.08
CA GLY A 59 -5.37 11.52 -18.22
C GLY A 59 -6.81 11.86 -17.86
N TYR A 60 -7.40 12.80 -18.57
CA TYR A 60 -8.81 13.16 -18.43
C TYR A 60 -9.24 13.55 -16.99
N GLY A 61 -8.34 14.10 -16.20
CA GLY A 61 -8.60 14.43 -14.78
C GLY A 61 -8.58 13.22 -13.86
N LEU A 62 -8.09 12.07 -14.30
CA LEU A 62 -7.92 10.84 -13.55
C LEU A 62 -6.44 10.60 -13.27
N GLN A 63 -6.12 9.92 -12.18
CA GLN A 63 -4.75 9.50 -11.85
C GLN A 63 -4.75 8.22 -11.04
N MET A 64 -3.82 7.35 -11.36
CA MET A 64 -3.38 6.19 -10.60
C MET A 64 -1.91 5.95 -10.89
N ASN A 65 -1.15 5.48 -9.91
CA ASN A 65 0.25 5.07 -10.11
C ASN A 65 0.42 3.57 -9.82
N ALA A 66 -0.40 3.02 -8.91
CA ALA A 66 -0.45 1.59 -8.62
C ALA A 66 -1.82 1.21 -8.08
N TYR A 67 -2.10 -0.09 -8.05
CA TYR A 67 -3.28 -0.65 -7.40
C TYR A 67 -2.97 -2.01 -6.77
N ALA A 68 -3.83 -2.44 -5.85
CA ALA A 68 -3.89 -3.82 -5.39
C ALA A 68 -5.35 -4.24 -5.27
N ILE A 69 -5.66 -5.48 -5.64
CA ILE A 69 -7.01 -6.04 -5.56
C ILE A 69 -6.92 -7.35 -4.80
N SER A 70 -7.78 -7.56 -3.79
CA SER A 70 -7.85 -8.81 -3.06
C SER A 70 -8.32 -9.96 -3.96
N GLU A 71 -7.92 -11.19 -3.66
CA GLU A 71 -8.26 -12.37 -4.48
C GLU A 71 -9.77 -12.58 -4.63
N ASP A 72 -10.55 -12.21 -3.61
CA ASP A 72 -12.01 -12.24 -3.60
C ASP A 72 -12.66 -11.04 -4.27
N CYS A 73 -11.87 -10.05 -4.72
CA CYS A 73 -12.31 -8.77 -5.27
C CYS A 73 -13.26 -7.95 -4.34
N GLU A 74 -13.22 -8.18 -3.02
CA GLU A 74 -14.00 -7.37 -2.07
C GLU A 74 -13.28 -6.07 -1.68
N SER A 75 -11.95 -6.05 -1.78
CA SER A 75 -11.10 -4.92 -1.39
C SER A 75 -10.22 -4.45 -2.55
N VAL A 76 -10.14 -3.13 -2.72
CA VAL A 76 -9.33 -2.47 -3.75
C VAL A 76 -8.52 -1.34 -3.13
N ASP A 77 -7.21 -1.36 -3.32
CA ASP A 77 -6.32 -0.25 -3.00
C ASP A 77 -5.94 0.50 -4.28
N ILE A 78 -6.03 1.82 -4.27
CA ILE A 78 -5.62 2.69 -5.37
C ILE A 78 -4.57 3.66 -4.84
N PHE A 79 -3.40 3.69 -5.45
CA PHE A 79 -2.28 4.52 -5.05
C PHE A 79 -2.09 5.67 -6.02
N VAL A 80 -1.93 6.88 -5.47
CA VAL A 80 -1.59 8.09 -6.21
C VAL A 80 -0.39 8.77 -5.57
N SER A 81 0.58 9.14 -6.39
CA SER A 81 1.84 9.71 -5.92
C SER A 81 1.93 11.19 -6.18
N ILE A 82 2.61 11.89 -5.28
CA ILE A 82 2.96 13.31 -5.36
C ILE A 82 4.45 13.41 -5.10
N TYR A 83 5.22 13.65 -6.14
CA TYR A 83 6.67 13.81 -6.06
C TYR A 83 7.07 15.26 -5.91
N SER A 84 8.05 15.52 -5.04
CA SER A 84 8.70 16.81 -4.90
C SER A 84 10.20 16.67 -5.15
N ASP A 85 10.70 17.34 -6.17
CA ASP A 85 12.15 17.38 -6.43
C ASP A 85 12.83 18.35 -5.44
N SER A 86 13.31 17.78 -4.34
CA SER A 86 13.96 18.52 -3.27
C SER A 86 15.04 17.67 -2.61
N ASP A 87 16.12 18.29 -2.18
CA ASP A 87 17.22 17.63 -1.45
C ASP A 87 16.86 17.28 0.00
N ARG A 88 15.75 17.83 0.50
CA ARG A 88 15.24 17.59 1.86
C ARG A 88 13.74 17.41 1.84
N PRO A 89 13.17 16.68 2.81
CA PRO A 89 11.72 16.54 2.91
C PRO A 89 11.06 17.92 3.01
N ARG A 90 10.17 18.24 2.08
CA ARG A 90 9.36 19.47 2.09
C ARG A 90 7.92 19.19 2.44
N SER A 91 7.27 20.19 3.02
CA SER A 91 5.84 20.09 3.30
C SER A 91 5.04 20.09 1.99
N VAL A 92 4.18 19.08 1.83
CA VAL A 92 3.21 18.99 0.74
C VAL A 92 1.96 19.78 1.12
N SER A 93 1.39 20.52 0.15
CA SER A 93 0.20 21.30 0.40
C SER A 93 -1.05 20.40 0.49
N GLN A 94 -2.00 20.79 1.34
CA GLN A 94 -3.31 20.13 1.41
C GLN A 94 -4.00 20.10 0.04
N ALA A 95 -3.89 21.18 -0.73
CA ALA A 95 -4.52 21.30 -2.04
C ALA A 95 -4.01 20.26 -3.04
N ASP A 96 -2.70 19.92 -3.00
CA ASP A 96 -2.10 18.90 -3.87
C ASP A 96 -2.61 17.51 -3.49
N ILE A 97 -2.70 17.23 -2.19
CA ILE A 97 -3.22 15.97 -1.66
C ILE A 97 -4.70 15.81 -2.04
N ASP A 98 -5.52 16.83 -1.80
CA ASP A 98 -6.95 16.81 -2.14
C ASP A 98 -7.16 16.62 -3.65
N ALA A 99 -6.33 17.26 -4.46
CA ALA A 99 -6.39 17.13 -5.92
C ALA A 99 -6.01 15.72 -6.39
N ALA A 100 -4.99 15.09 -5.79
CA ALA A 100 -4.57 13.73 -6.10
C ALA A 100 -5.66 12.71 -5.70
N ILE A 101 -6.16 12.81 -4.47
CA ILE A 101 -7.25 11.97 -3.95
C ILE A 101 -8.51 12.12 -4.83
N LYS A 102 -8.89 13.33 -5.19
CA LYS A 102 -10.05 13.58 -6.06
C LYS A 102 -9.91 12.89 -7.41
N ARG A 103 -8.72 12.91 -8.02
CA ARG A 103 -8.46 12.23 -9.29
C ARG A 103 -8.56 10.71 -9.17
N ALA A 104 -8.11 10.13 -8.05
CA ALA A 104 -8.26 8.70 -7.79
C ALA A 104 -9.72 8.30 -7.51
N ILE A 105 -10.48 9.11 -6.78
CA ILE A 105 -11.92 8.90 -6.59
C ILE A 105 -12.65 8.87 -7.93
N GLN A 106 -12.35 9.84 -8.80
CA GLN A 106 -12.94 9.91 -10.13
C GLN A 106 -12.53 8.73 -11.00
N LEU A 107 -11.29 8.25 -10.88
CA LEU A 107 -10.83 7.04 -11.56
C LEU A 107 -11.65 5.83 -11.12
N TYR A 108 -11.77 5.59 -9.81
CA TYR A 108 -12.57 4.48 -9.28
C TYR A 108 -14.01 4.54 -9.79
N HIS A 109 -14.64 5.70 -9.67
CA HIS A 109 -16.02 5.89 -10.13
C HIS A 109 -16.18 5.58 -11.63
N LYS A 110 -15.22 5.96 -12.46
CA LYS A 110 -15.25 5.62 -13.88
C LYS A 110 -14.91 4.16 -14.15
N ALA A 111 -13.99 3.55 -13.37
CA ALA A 111 -13.58 2.18 -13.54
C ALA A 111 -14.73 1.19 -13.30
N ILE A 112 -15.55 1.40 -12.27
CA ILE A 112 -16.73 0.56 -12.03
C ILE A 112 -17.83 0.71 -13.09
N ASN A 113 -17.78 1.77 -13.91
CA ASN A 113 -18.78 2.02 -14.97
C ASN A 113 -18.25 1.57 -16.34
N ASP A 114 -17.51 2.42 -17.03
CA ASP A 114 -17.21 2.25 -18.46
C ASP A 114 -15.77 2.58 -18.86
N LEU A 115 -14.88 2.84 -17.91
CA LEU A 115 -13.49 3.25 -18.19
C LEU A 115 -12.75 2.25 -19.09
N TYR A 116 -13.01 0.95 -18.95
CA TYR A 116 -12.40 -0.10 -19.76
C TYR A 116 -12.64 0.10 -21.27
N THR A 117 -13.72 0.76 -21.67
CA THR A 117 -14.03 1.03 -23.07
C THR A 117 -13.09 2.04 -23.73
N ALA A 118 -12.35 2.81 -22.92
CA ALA A 118 -11.41 3.82 -23.40
C ALA A 118 -10.02 3.23 -23.74
N PHE A 119 -9.75 1.97 -23.43
CA PHE A 119 -8.45 1.33 -23.58
C PHE A 119 -8.48 0.13 -24.51
N GLN A 120 -7.34 -0.17 -25.11
CA GLN A 120 -7.11 -1.44 -25.81
C GLN A 120 -6.86 -2.55 -24.78
N LYS A 121 -7.14 -3.80 -25.15
CA LYS A 121 -7.06 -4.95 -24.23
C LYS A 121 -5.64 -5.31 -23.76
N ASP A 122 -4.63 -4.82 -24.44
CA ASP A 122 -3.21 -4.98 -24.10
C ASP A 122 -2.67 -3.88 -23.17
N ASN A 123 -3.54 -2.98 -22.71
CA ASN A 123 -3.17 -1.90 -21.80
C ASN A 123 -3.41 -2.33 -20.34
N ASP A 124 -2.42 -2.14 -19.46
CA ASP A 124 -2.52 -2.50 -18.05
C ASP A 124 -3.70 -1.83 -17.33
N THR A 125 -4.04 -0.58 -17.73
CA THR A 125 -5.19 0.13 -17.21
C THR A 125 -6.52 -0.51 -17.64
N TYR A 126 -6.55 -1.21 -18.78
CA TYR A 126 -7.72 -1.97 -19.19
C TYR A 126 -8.01 -3.10 -18.22
N GLU A 127 -6.99 -3.88 -17.82
CA GLU A 127 -7.13 -5.00 -16.88
C GLU A 127 -7.69 -4.51 -15.53
N PHE A 128 -7.15 -3.41 -15.01
CA PHE A 128 -7.68 -2.78 -13.81
C PHE A 128 -9.17 -2.40 -13.99
N ALA A 129 -9.48 -1.66 -15.04
CA ALA A 129 -10.83 -1.12 -15.26
C ALA A 129 -11.87 -2.22 -15.51
N ILE A 130 -11.53 -3.26 -16.31
CA ILE A 130 -12.45 -4.36 -16.59
C ILE A 130 -12.69 -5.22 -15.36
N THR A 131 -11.66 -5.45 -14.53
CA THR A 131 -11.78 -6.19 -13.28
C THR A 131 -12.73 -5.47 -12.31
N LEU A 132 -12.56 -4.16 -12.13
CA LEU A 132 -13.46 -3.39 -11.26
C LEU A 132 -14.90 -3.37 -11.80
N HIS A 133 -15.07 -3.20 -13.11
CA HIS A 133 -16.41 -3.20 -13.74
C HIS A 133 -17.14 -4.53 -13.55
N GLN A 134 -16.43 -5.65 -13.74
CA GLN A 134 -17.03 -6.99 -13.63
C GLN A 134 -17.36 -7.36 -12.18
N ASN A 135 -16.59 -6.84 -11.21
CA ASN A 135 -16.75 -7.16 -9.79
C ASN A 135 -17.39 -6.02 -8.98
N LYS A 136 -17.97 -5.01 -9.61
CA LYS A 136 -18.46 -3.79 -8.95
C LYS A 136 -19.44 -4.05 -7.81
N ASP A 137 -20.29 -5.08 -7.93
CA ASP A 137 -21.29 -5.45 -6.92
C ASP A 137 -20.67 -6.25 -5.75
N ASN A 138 -19.43 -6.75 -5.93
CA ASN A 138 -18.70 -7.49 -4.91
C ASN A 138 -17.77 -6.57 -4.09
N ILE A 139 -17.30 -5.45 -4.67
CA ILE A 139 -16.40 -4.52 -4.00
C ILE A 139 -17.12 -3.86 -2.81
N LYS A 140 -16.58 -4.02 -1.61
CA LYS A 140 -17.09 -3.46 -0.35
C LYS A 140 -16.20 -2.35 0.19
N HIS A 141 -14.89 -2.50 0.02
CA HIS A 141 -13.89 -1.63 0.59
C HIS A 141 -12.94 -1.10 -0.48
N VAL A 142 -12.81 0.22 -0.54
CA VAL A 142 -11.81 0.86 -1.39
C VAL A 142 -10.95 1.74 -0.52
N ARG A 143 -9.62 1.57 -0.61
CA ARG A 143 -8.68 2.43 0.08
C ARG A 143 -7.91 3.26 -0.94
N ILE A 144 -8.05 4.58 -0.88
CA ILE A 144 -7.25 5.51 -1.69
C ILE A 144 -6.06 5.95 -0.87
N CYS A 145 -4.87 5.63 -1.35
CA CYS A 145 -3.60 5.89 -0.70
C CYS A 145 -2.85 6.99 -1.45
N ALA A 146 -2.64 8.13 -0.81
CA ALA A 146 -1.74 9.16 -1.32
C ALA A 146 -0.33 8.91 -0.80
N LEU A 147 0.65 8.86 -1.71
CA LEU A 147 2.06 8.61 -1.46
C LEU A 147 2.85 9.88 -1.75
N THR A 148 3.82 10.20 -0.91
CA THR A 148 4.71 11.34 -1.19
C THR A 148 6.07 11.20 -0.51
N ASN A 149 7.12 11.69 -1.17
CA ASN A 149 8.43 11.88 -0.58
C ASN A 149 8.54 13.16 0.29
N GLY A 150 7.47 13.94 0.40
CA GLY A 150 7.39 15.10 1.28
C GLY A 150 6.91 14.76 2.68
N LEU A 151 6.66 15.80 3.49
CA LEU A 151 6.07 15.73 4.82
C LEU A 151 4.64 16.28 4.78
N VAL A 152 3.72 15.62 5.44
CA VAL A 152 2.32 16.02 5.46
C VAL A 152 1.87 16.30 6.89
N LYS A 153 1.19 17.44 7.08
CA LYS A 153 0.54 17.73 8.36
C LYS A 153 -0.65 16.78 8.55
N PRO A 154 -0.96 16.39 9.81
CA PRO A 154 -2.11 15.55 10.09
C PRO A 154 -3.40 16.10 9.46
N ILE A 155 -4.05 15.29 8.63
CA ILE A 155 -5.29 15.62 7.93
C ILE A 155 -6.37 14.65 8.36
N ALA A 156 -7.53 15.16 8.71
CA ALA A 156 -8.70 14.32 8.94
C ALA A 156 -9.47 14.12 7.62
N LEU A 157 -9.22 13.00 6.97
CA LEU A 157 -10.00 12.57 5.81
C LEU A 157 -11.20 11.75 6.30
N LYS A 158 -12.39 12.08 5.82
CA LYS A 158 -13.63 11.36 6.17
C LYS A 158 -13.93 10.34 5.10
N ASN A 159 -14.26 9.12 5.51
CA ASN A 159 -14.75 8.09 4.59
C ASN A 159 -15.99 8.58 3.84
N ILE A 160 -16.13 8.13 2.61
CA ILE A 160 -17.28 8.39 1.76
C ILE A 160 -17.81 7.06 1.21
N THR A 161 -19.01 7.05 0.63
CA THR A 161 -19.59 5.87 0.00
C THR A 161 -19.83 6.13 -1.48
N ILE A 162 -19.46 5.18 -2.35
CA ILE A 162 -19.74 5.21 -3.78
C ILE A 162 -20.36 3.85 -4.16
N GLY A 163 -21.62 3.87 -4.58
CA GLY A 163 -22.39 2.62 -4.72
C GLY A 163 -22.53 1.94 -3.35
N ASP A 164 -22.18 0.65 -3.29
CA ASP A 164 -22.18 -0.13 -2.04
C ASP A 164 -20.79 -0.17 -1.37
N ALA A 165 -19.77 0.44 -1.96
CA ALA A 165 -18.41 0.44 -1.44
C ALA A 165 -18.13 1.61 -0.50
N GLU A 166 -17.51 1.32 0.63
CA GLU A 166 -16.92 2.31 1.53
C GLU A 166 -15.54 2.72 1.03
N ILE A 167 -15.34 4.02 0.82
CA ILE A 167 -14.05 4.58 0.40
C ILE A 167 -13.35 5.16 1.63
N SER A 168 -12.23 4.58 1.98
CA SER A 168 -11.33 5.05 3.04
C SER A 168 -10.09 5.71 2.44
N PHE A 169 -9.38 6.49 3.24
CA PHE A 169 -8.21 7.23 2.79
C PHE A 169 -7.02 6.94 3.68
N SER A 170 -5.86 6.78 3.05
CA SER A 170 -4.58 6.63 3.73
C SER A 170 -3.56 7.58 3.13
N LEU A 171 -2.64 8.06 3.96
CA LEU A 171 -1.59 8.94 3.52
C LEU A 171 -0.25 8.37 3.99
N TRP A 172 0.67 8.23 3.05
CA TRP A 172 2.01 7.76 3.28
C TRP A 172 3.00 8.85 2.87
N ASP A 173 3.49 9.58 3.85
CA ASP A 173 4.60 10.51 3.69
C ASP A 173 5.92 9.84 4.09
N VAL A 174 7.03 10.50 3.81
CA VAL A 174 8.36 9.94 4.09
C VAL A 174 8.60 9.70 5.58
N ASP A 175 8.01 10.49 6.48
CA ASP A 175 8.14 10.27 7.93
C ASP A 175 7.38 9.02 8.40
N ARG A 176 6.18 8.80 7.88
CA ARG A 176 5.42 7.58 8.15
C ARG A 176 6.13 6.35 7.58
N LEU A 177 6.64 6.44 6.35
CA LEU A 177 7.43 5.38 5.73
C LEU A 177 8.65 5.05 6.58
N TYR A 178 9.43 6.06 6.97
CA TYR A 178 10.60 5.91 7.84
C TYR A 178 10.25 5.20 9.16
N ARG A 179 9.17 5.62 9.82
CA ARG A 179 8.71 4.98 11.07
C ARG A 179 8.27 3.54 10.84
N CYS A 180 7.59 3.26 9.73
CA CYS A 180 7.16 1.90 9.38
C CYS A 180 8.38 0.99 9.16
N VAL A 181 9.34 1.43 8.34
CA VAL A 181 10.56 0.66 8.04
C VAL A 181 11.43 0.44 9.28
N THR A 182 11.58 1.46 10.13
CA THR A 182 12.40 1.36 11.33
C THR A 182 11.73 0.54 12.44
N SER A 183 10.41 0.69 12.63
CA SER A 183 9.66 -0.10 13.61
C SER A 183 9.48 -1.56 13.19
N GLY A 184 9.30 -1.82 11.89
CA GLY A 184 9.20 -3.18 11.34
C GLY A 184 10.48 -4.00 11.53
N LYS A 185 11.64 -3.34 11.54
CA LYS A 185 12.95 -3.96 11.87
C LYS A 185 13.15 -4.17 13.38
N MET A 186 12.38 -3.48 14.20
CA MET A 186 12.31 -3.68 15.66
C MET A 186 11.18 -4.65 16.06
N ARG A 187 10.57 -5.38 15.14
CA ARG A 187 9.82 -6.58 15.55
C ARG A 187 10.85 -7.52 16.15
N GLU A 188 11.09 -7.34 17.45
CA GLU A 188 11.69 -8.37 18.27
C GLU A 188 10.91 -9.64 17.98
N THR A 189 11.62 -10.71 17.66
CA THR A 189 11.04 -12.05 17.68
C THR A 189 10.42 -12.21 19.04
N ILE A 190 9.09 -12.10 19.14
CA ILE A 190 8.40 -12.31 20.39
C ILE A 190 8.48 -13.82 20.63
N GLU A 191 9.55 -14.26 21.27
CA GLU A 191 9.63 -15.62 21.84
C GLU A 191 8.71 -15.68 23.06
N ILE A 192 7.49 -16.14 22.84
CA ILE A 192 6.58 -16.46 23.92
C ILE A 192 6.94 -17.86 24.41
N ASP A 193 7.71 -17.92 25.50
CA ASP A 193 7.92 -19.16 26.24
C ASP A 193 6.62 -19.47 27.00
N PHE A 194 5.79 -20.30 26.41
CA PHE A 194 4.50 -20.68 27.01
C PHE A 194 4.64 -21.43 28.33
N GLU A 195 5.76 -22.13 28.57
CA GLU A 195 5.99 -22.82 29.82
C GLU A 195 6.31 -21.85 30.97
N LYS A 196 6.99 -20.73 30.69
CA LYS A 196 7.30 -19.69 31.66
C LYS A 196 6.22 -18.64 31.83
N SER A 197 5.52 -18.31 30.74
CA SER A 197 4.51 -17.23 30.72
C SER A 197 3.17 -17.67 31.28
N PHE A 198 2.85 -18.96 31.21
CA PHE A 198 1.58 -19.49 31.69
C PHE A 198 1.83 -20.63 32.65
N LYS A 199 1.61 -20.39 33.99
CA LYS A 199 1.64 -21.46 34.96
C LYS A 199 0.59 -22.52 34.60
N PRO A 200 0.96 -23.82 34.54
CA PRO A 200 0.00 -24.88 34.32
C PRO A 200 -1.06 -24.96 35.45
N PRO A 201 -2.27 -25.42 35.19
CA PRO A 201 -2.66 -26.05 33.92
C PRO A 201 -3.47 -25.13 33.01
N PHE A 202 -3.12 -25.07 31.75
CA PHE A 202 -4.12 -24.71 30.75
C PHE A 202 -5.29 -25.65 30.94
N PRO A 203 -6.54 -25.19 30.93
CA PRO A 203 -7.70 -26.07 30.82
C PRO A 203 -7.74 -26.62 29.39
N ALA A 204 -6.77 -27.41 29.02
CA ALA A 204 -6.84 -28.22 27.82
C ALA A 204 -7.94 -29.23 28.06
N SER A 205 -9.00 -29.13 27.28
CA SER A 205 -10.01 -30.16 27.22
C SER A 205 -9.28 -31.49 27.04
N LYS A 206 -9.56 -32.45 27.91
CA LYS A 206 -8.91 -33.78 28.00
C LYS A 206 -9.00 -34.63 26.71
N THR A 207 -9.48 -34.06 25.59
CA THR A 207 -9.81 -34.76 24.35
C THR A 207 -8.86 -34.49 23.18
N ILE A 208 -7.82 -33.64 23.30
CA ILE A 208 -6.86 -33.40 22.22
C ILE A 208 -5.53 -34.02 22.60
N PRO A 209 -5.06 -35.10 21.92
CA PRO A 209 -3.75 -35.66 22.18
C PRO A 209 -2.65 -34.64 21.85
N ALA A 210 -1.63 -34.54 22.70
CA ALA A 210 -0.53 -33.58 22.59
C ALA A 210 0.17 -33.54 21.22
N LYS A 211 0.11 -34.63 20.45
CA LYS A 211 0.60 -34.73 19.08
C LYS A 211 -0.19 -33.86 18.06
N SER A 212 -1.47 -33.58 18.34
CA SER A 212 -2.30 -32.76 17.44
C SER A 212 -2.04 -31.27 17.59
N ILE A 213 -1.59 -30.84 18.76
CA ILE A 213 -1.26 -29.41 19.02
C ILE A 213 0.05 -29.03 18.33
N ALA A 214 1.03 -29.93 18.34
CA ALA A 214 2.30 -29.70 17.65
C ALA A 214 2.13 -29.58 16.11
N PHE A 215 1.15 -30.29 15.53
CA PHE A 215 0.90 -30.26 14.09
C PHE A 215 0.23 -28.97 13.62
N ILE A 216 -0.62 -28.36 14.44
CA ILE A 216 -1.30 -27.09 14.13
C ILE A 216 -0.27 -25.93 14.16
N TRP A 217 0.75 -25.99 15.01
CA TRP A 217 1.78 -24.95 15.10
C TRP A 217 2.81 -25.04 13.96
N LEU A 218 3.10 -26.23 13.44
CA LEU A 218 4.03 -26.39 12.31
C LEU A 218 3.41 -25.91 10.97
N SER A 219 2.09 -25.91 10.84
CA SER A 219 1.42 -25.38 9.64
C SER A 219 1.25 -23.85 9.65
N SER A 220 1.36 -23.22 10.84
CA SER A 220 1.23 -21.76 10.98
C SER A 220 2.57 -21.01 10.77
N THR A 221 3.69 -21.73 10.83
CA THR A 221 5.04 -21.15 10.59
C THR A 221 5.55 -21.38 9.16
N ALA A 222 4.77 -22.04 8.31
CA ALA A 222 5.12 -22.31 6.91
C ALA A 222 4.42 -21.33 5.92
N ILE A 223 3.77 -20.28 6.42
CA ILE A 223 3.21 -19.21 5.60
C ILE A 223 3.72 -17.87 6.17
N CYS A 224 4.97 -17.60 5.85
CA CYS A 224 5.59 -16.28 5.75
C CYS A 224 6.82 -16.43 4.88
#